data_2ab5db962bae904c5afd3cc17bc68c41
#
_entry.id   2ab5db962bae904c5afd3cc17bc68c41
#
_cell.length_a   1.000
_cell.length_b   1.000
_cell.length_c   1.000
_cell.angle_alpha   90.00
_cell.angle_beta   90.00
_cell.angle_gamma   90.00
#
_symmetry.space_group_name_H-M   'P 1'
#
loop_
_entity.id
_entity.type
_entity.pdbx_description
1 polymer ?
#
loop_
_entity_poly.entity_id
_entity_poly.type
_entity_poly.pdbx_seq_one_letter_code
_entity_poly.pdbx_strand_id
1 'polypeptide(L)'
;MRALIVLLTFSAGAALAQTAPPPIDPQRVQDQDAMTWADYHAIPGVDWADTKLVPARKQYKIALVAVDFPDQPFVITLPKQSDLFGNPQIDPVAREKAAQFYADFYNTPSAVNHGHTINGYWMEQSRGQIGIAKLDAFGPYRMPKKLYQYGLNEYNQQSAAPAGSPADGRLERDADALWAAGAGADIKSKYDIVLRLYAGYDETSVWQEFGEMKFQTKEDIPAEWGSPDPNGPRWVTTRYEPWTSWRAGAQQWGLSSVRQGESSGTITHEIVHFAFSVGDNNNNPYEAPYPRAGSGPWDIMDRGSFNGPGGPHGRWVVPAAEGASMPAGLMLRSKIRFKFLRDDAVLALTRSGLTANGLAVGTVVARAAEPTPGQLSGITIRLDGPAPGDHTPPENYATNPVSAGDTLYSFYSIEVVQRIGYDSFTPDDGVLIAKNLDQEQRGRGFHPFTYVIDAHPEDIRMVDFKRPNGEPVMRTVADYRQLNDALFHAGLNSRSQFEWEDTPNRLHFYIVDLHKDAAGVLSYTIGVRSLDGAGPQARGVSLTAGANCSFTLKNTGAPDSTDIYRLSATAQGASGATAQLANALAAVKSGQTQPIPVYATGAPRTITLQAQSESDPAQSATASCTVRR
;
A
#
# COMPACT_ATOMS: atom_id res chain seq x y z
N MET A 1 69.75 20.90 9.37
CA MET A 1 68.41 20.93 9.99
C MET A 1 67.80 19.57 9.88
N ARG A 2 67.81 18.80 10.98
CA ARG A 2 67.19 17.46 11.06
C ARG A 2 65.77 17.66 11.60
N ALA A 3 64.75 17.33 10.81
CA ALA A 3 63.35 17.35 11.22
C ALA A 3 63.04 16.12 12.06
N LEU A 4 62.63 16.34 13.27
CA LEU A 4 62.18 15.29 14.22
C LEU A 4 60.70 14.99 13.93
N ILE A 5 60.43 13.82 13.35
CA ILE A 5 59.04 13.34 13.19
C ILE A 5 58.63 12.68 14.49
N VAL A 6 57.73 13.31 15.23
CA VAL A 6 57.04 12.72 16.40
C VAL A 6 55.86 11.89 15.89
N LEU A 7 55.97 10.58 15.92
CA LEU A 7 54.83 9.67 15.73
C LEU A 7 53.97 9.70 17.00
N LEU A 8 52.83 10.39 16.94
CA LEU A 8 51.77 10.22 17.92
C LEU A 8 50.99 8.94 17.60
N THR A 9 51.27 7.90 18.38
CA THR A 9 50.44 6.70 18.41
C THR A 9 49.16 7.02 19.17
N PHE A 10 48.05 7.24 18.44
CA PHE A 10 46.71 7.24 19.03
C PHE A 10 46.38 5.78 19.40
N SER A 11 46.48 5.43 20.66
CA SER A 11 45.78 4.27 21.20
C SER A 11 44.27 4.61 21.22
N ALA A 12 43.56 4.07 20.24
CA ALA A 12 42.09 4.06 20.27
C ALA A 12 41.63 3.14 21.40
N GLY A 13 41.51 3.69 22.60
CA GLY A 13 40.70 3.09 23.64
C GLY A 13 39.26 3.06 23.14
N ALA A 14 38.69 1.88 22.92
CA ALA A 14 37.27 1.74 22.63
C ALA A 14 36.52 2.25 23.87
N ALA A 15 36.08 3.51 23.79
CA ALA A 15 35.11 4.05 24.75
C ALA A 15 33.81 3.27 24.57
N LEU A 16 33.32 2.63 25.62
CA LEU A 16 31.93 2.13 25.66
C LEU A 16 31.02 3.30 25.29
N ALA A 17 30.19 3.11 24.29
CA ALA A 17 29.28 4.17 23.85
C ALA A 17 28.41 4.62 25.03
N GLN A 18 28.45 5.91 25.34
CA GLN A 18 27.72 6.52 26.48
C GLN A 18 26.30 6.93 26.12
N THR A 19 25.77 6.49 24.99
CA THR A 19 24.44 6.86 24.48
C THR A 19 23.55 5.63 24.33
N ALA A 20 22.24 5.83 24.40
CA ALA A 20 21.29 4.81 24.03
C ALA A 20 21.56 4.30 22.59
N PRO A 21 21.36 3.02 22.30
CA PRO A 21 21.55 2.51 20.95
C PRO A 21 20.63 3.23 19.97
N PRO A 22 21.13 3.64 18.80
CA PRO A 22 20.25 4.15 17.76
C PRO A 22 19.31 3.01 17.31
N PRO A 23 18.05 3.35 16.93
CA PRO A 23 17.17 2.37 16.32
C PRO A 23 17.80 1.84 15.02
N ILE A 24 17.71 0.54 14.78
CA ILE A 24 18.25 -0.08 13.55
C ILE A 24 17.32 0.14 12.37
N ASP A 25 16.02 0.31 12.63
CA ASP A 25 14.97 0.46 11.65
C ASP A 25 13.90 1.45 12.16
N PRO A 26 14.21 2.76 12.16
CA PRO A 26 13.28 3.75 12.67
C PRO A 26 12.11 3.95 11.73
N GLN A 27 10.89 3.73 12.21
CA GLN A 27 9.67 4.07 11.50
C GLN A 27 9.60 5.57 11.18
N ARG A 28 9.21 5.90 9.94
CA ARG A 28 9.13 7.28 9.43
C ARG A 28 7.90 7.45 8.57
N VAL A 29 6.75 7.41 9.20
CA VAL A 29 5.49 7.67 8.52
C VAL A 29 5.49 9.08 7.94
N GLN A 30 5.17 9.19 6.66
CA GLN A 30 5.01 10.47 5.98
C GLN A 30 3.53 10.73 5.70
N ASP A 31 3.14 11.97 5.88
CA ASP A 31 1.84 12.45 5.42
C ASP A 31 1.86 12.53 3.89
N GLN A 32 1.03 11.73 3.24
CA GLN A 32 0.95 11.65 1.79
C GLN A 32 0.54 12.99 1.16
N ASP A 33 -0.25 13.81 1.85
CA ASP A 33 -0.66 15.13 1.36
C ASP A 33 0.52 16.11 1.25
N ALA A 34 1.58 15.88 2.03
CA ALA A 34 2.81 16.67 1.97
C ALA A 34 3.85 16.15 0.95
N MET A 35 3.63 14.98 0.35
CA MET A 35 4.56 14.42 -0.64
C MET A 35 4.51 15.18 -1.96
N THR A 36 5.64 15.20 -2.65
CA THR A 36 5.83 15.85 -3.94
C THR A 36 6.56 14.91 -4.90
N TRP A 37 6.71 15.28 -6.17
CA TRP A 37 7.51 14.50 -7.11
C TRP A 37 9.00 14.34 -6.71
N ALA A 38 9.49 15.13 -5.76
CA ALA A 38 10.83 14.94 -5.20
C ALA A 38 10.93 13.67 -4.32
N ASP A 39 9.81 13.11 -3.89
CA ASP A 39 9.73 11.88 -3.09
C ASP A 39 9.70 10.61 -3.97
N TYR A 40 9.65 10.75 -5.29
CA TYR A 40 9.78 9.61 -6.19
C TYR A 40 11.21 9.05 -6.17
N HIS A 41 11.32 7.73 -6.02
CA HIS A 41 12.58 7.00 -6.08
C HIS A 41 12.48 5.85 -7.08
N ALA A 42 13.33 5.84 -8.09
CA ALA A 42 13.37 4.75 -9.06
C ALA A 42 13.84 3.43 -8.43
N ILE A 43 13.37 2.30 -8.98
CA ILE A 43 13.90 0.98 -8.61
C ILE A 43 15.34 0.88 -9.13
N PRO A 44 16.31 0.54 -8.27
CA PRO A 44 17.70 0.44 -8.71
C PRO A 44 17.91 -0.64 -9.79
N GLY A 45 18.61 -0.28 -10.85
CA GLY A 45 19.05 -1.21 -11.88
C GLY A 45 18.00 -1.65 -12.89
N VAL A 46 16.76 -1.13 -12.83
CA VAL A 46 15.71 -1.43 -13.80
C VAL A 46 14.90 -0.18 -14.12
N ASP A 47 14.51 -0.05 -15.38
CA ASP A 47 13.58 0.98 -15.86
C ASP A 47 12.39 0.31 -16.56
N TRP A 48 11.30 0.15 -15.82
CA TRP A 48 10.06 -0.40 -16.37
C TRP A 48 9.29 0.58 -17.25
N ALA A 49 9.66 1.85 -17.26
CA ALA A 49 9.09 2.85 -18.15
C ALA A 49 9.74 2.86 -19.55
N ASP A 50 10.81 2.11 -19.76
CA ASP A 50 11.44 1.97 -21.08
C ASP A 50 10.45 1.39 -22.10
N THR A 51 10.02 2.23 -23.02
CA THR A 51 9.05 1.87 -24.08
C THR A 51 9.53 0.81 -25.07
N LYS A 52 10.81 0.44 -25.02
CA LYS A 52 11.38 -0.64 -25.83
C LYS A 52 11.16 -2.01 -25.22
N LEU A 53 10.81 -2.09 -23.95
CA LEU A 53 10.51 -3.35 -23.29
C LEU A 53 9.24 -3.96 -23.85
N VAL A 54 9.30 -5.24 -24.15
CA VAL A 54 8.16 -6.03 -24.66
C VAL A 54 7.73 -7.00 -23.56
N PRO A 55 6.46 -7.01 -23.16
CA PRO A 55 5.99 -7.91 -22.12
C PRO A 55 6.07 -9.38 -22.59
N ALA A 56 6.55 -10.25 -21.68
CA ALA A 56 6.86 -11.64 -22.02
C ALA A 56 5.60 -12.52 -22.21
N ARG A 57 4.45 -12.15 -21.60
CA ARG A 57 3.25 -12.99 -21.57
C ARG A 57 2.07 -12.40 -22.32
N LYS A 58 1.73 -11.14 -22.05
CA LYS A 58 0.54 -10.50 -22.65
C LYS A 58 0.72 -8.99 -22.75
N GLN A 59 0.39 -8.44 -23.90
CA GLN A 59 0.21 -7.03 -24.11
C GLN A 59 -1.27 -6.74 -24.38
N TYR A 60 -1.92 -6.01 -23.47
CA TYR A 60 -3.32 -5.63 -23.63
C TYR A 60 -3.47 -4.48 -24.59
N LYS A 61 -4.50 -4.56 -25.44
CA LYS A 61 -4.91 -3.48 -26.35
C LYS A 61 -6.11 -2.77 -25.76
N ILE A 62 -6.01 -1.47 -25.57
CA ILE A 62 -7.06 -0.64 -24.99
C ILE A 62 -7.53 0.40 -26.00
N ALA A 63 -8.85 0.48 -26.22
CA ALA A 63 -9.47 1.60 -26.89
C ALA A 63 -9.87 2.65 -25.86
N LEU A 64 -9.44 3.91 -26.05
CA LEU A 64 -9.93 5.05 -25.32
C LEU A 64 -10.98 5.77 -26.17
N VAL A 65 -12.24 5.70 -25.76
CA VAL A 65 -13.38 6.32 -26.45
C VAL A 65 -13.80 7.56 -25.69
N ALA A 66 -13.42 8.72 -26.17
CA ALA A 66 -13.75 9.99 -25.55
C ALA A 66 -15.11 10.50 -26.00
N VAL A 67 -15.92 11.00 -25.05
CA VAL A 67 -17.23 11.59 -25.32
C VAL A 67 -17.41 12.91 -24.57
N ASP A 68 -18.05 13.88 -25.20
CA ASP A 68 -18.47 15.13 -24.58
C ASP A 68 -19.97 15.36 -24.80
N PHE A 69 -20.53 16.35 -24.11
CA PHE A 69 -21.97 16.60 -24.09
C PHE A 69 -22.29 17.99 -24.60
N PRO A 70 -23.54 18.26 -25.06
CA PRO A 70 -23.96 19.58 -25.48
C PRO A 70 -23.77 20.69 -24.43
N ASP A 71 -23.85 20.32 -23.14
CA ASP A 71 -23.74 21.20 -21.98
C ASP A 71 -22.42 21.03 -21.20
N GLN A 72 -21.58 20.08 -21.56
CA GLN A 72 -20.33 19.82 -20.84
C GLN A 72 -19.20 19.48 -21.81
N PRO A 73 -18.29 20.42 -22.09
CA PRO A 73 -17.06 20.16 -22.83
C PRO A 73 -16.02 19.48 -21.92
N PHE A 74 -14.95 18.94 -22.54
CA PHE A 74 -13.75 18.57 -21.78
C PHE A 74 -13.11 19.81 -21.15
N VAL A 75 -12.78 19.73 -19.87
CA VAL A 75 -12.16 20.84 -19.12
C VAL A 75 -10.81 21.25 -19.70
N ILE A 76 -10.03 20.30 -20.23
CA ILE A 76 -8.75 20.59 -20.89
C ILE A 76 -8.89 21.46 -22.15
N THR A 77 -10.10 21.68 -22.66
CA THR A 77 -10.36 22.60 -23.78
C THR A 77 -10.59 24.04 -23.33
N LEU A 78 -10.72 24.27 -22.02
CA LEU A 78 -10.95 25.58 -21.43
C LEU A 78 -9.62 26.28 -21.11
N PRO A 79 -9.62 27.60 -20.95
CA PRO A 79 -8.43 28.33 -20.52
C PRO A 79 -7.87 27.79 -19.20
N LYS A 80 -6.55 27.84 -19.07
CA LYS A 80 -5.85 27.42 -17.86
C LYS A 80 -6.41 28.16 -16.64
N GLN A 81 -6.68 27.42 -15.55
CA GLN A 81 -7.21 27.91 -14.28
C GLN A 81 -8.57 28.62 -14.38
N SER A 82 -9.35 28.35 -15.43
CA SER A 82 -10.64 29.01 -15.65
C SER A 82 -11.86 28.27 -15.09
N ASP A 83 -11.68 27.06 -14.58
CA ASP A 83 -12.76 26.22 -14.05
C ASP A 83 -12.47 25.82 -12.60
N LEU A 84 -13.44 26.07 -11.71
CA LEU A 84 -13.29 25.78 -10.28
C LEU A 84 -13.24 24.29 -9.97
N PHE A 85 -13.89 23.45 -10.78
CA PHE A 85 -13.89 22.01 -10.58
C PHE A 85 -12.62 21.36 -11.07
N GLY A 86 -12.35 21.52 -12.36
CA GLY A 86 -11.25 20.83 -13.01
C GLY A 86 -9.95 21.59 -12.91
N ASN A 87 -9.99 22.90 -12.62
CA ASN A 87 -8.83 23.77 -12.54
C ASN A 87 -7.76 23.42 -13.59
N PRO A 88 -8.02 23.64 -14.91
CA PRO A 88 -7.13 23.18 -15.97
C PRO A 88 -5.70 23.62 -15.74
N GLN A 89 -4.77 22.66 -15.69
CA GLN A 89 -3.35 22.90 -15.38
C GLN A 89 -2.49 23.15 -16.62
N ILE A 90 -3.06 22.95 -17.80
CA ILE A 90 -2.37 23.03 -19.08
C ILE A 90 -3.01 24.09 -19.98
N ASP A 91 -2.30 24.48 -21.03
CA ASP A 91 -2.86 25.32 -22.08
C ASP A 91 -4.00 24.58 -22.80
N PRO A 92 -5.02 25.30 -23.31
CA PRO A 92 -6.19 24.69 -23.93
C PRO A 92 -5.83 23.71 -25.04
N VAL A 93 -6.36 22.51 -24.95
CA VAL A 93 -6.27 21.48 -25.99
C VAL A 93 -7.45 21.66 -26.95
N ALA A 94 -7.19 21.66 -28.25
CA ALA A 94 -8.28 21.68 -29.23
C ALA A 94 -9.19 20.45 -29.06
N ARG A 95 -10.52 20.65 -29.17
CA ARG A 95 -11.51 19.59 -28.89
C ARG A 95 -11.20 18.28 -29.64
N GLU A 96 -10.88 18.36 -30.91
CA GLU A 96 -10.59 17.21 -31.78
C GLU A 96 -9.33 16.41 -31.35
N LYS A 97 -8.50 16.99 -30.48
CA LYS A 97 -7.29 16.37 -29.94
C LYS A 97 -7.50 15.79 -28.53
N ALA A 98 -8.65 16.02 -27.90
CA ALA A 98 -8.88 15.63 -26.51
C ALA A 98 -8.72 14.11 -26.29
N ALA A 99 -9.24 13.28 -27.17
CA ALA A 99 -9.09 11.82 -27.07
C ALA A 99 -7.62 11.38 -27.12
N GLN A 100 -6.85 11.93 -28.07
CA GLN A 100 -5.43 11.63 -28.19
C GLN A 100 -4.63 12.14 -27.01
N PHE A 101 -4.95 13.35 -26.51
CA PHE A 101 -4.32 13.88 -25.32
C PHE A 101 -4.43 12.93 -24.12
N TYR A 102 -5.64 12.42 -23.84
CA TYR A 102 -5.82 11.49 -22.72
C TYR A 102 -5.18 10.13 -22.95
N ALA A 103 -5.19 9.61 -24.18
CA ALA A 103 -4.48 8.39 -24.51
C ALA A 103 -2.97 8.53 -24.27
N ASP A 104 -2.39 9.66 -24.65
CA ASP A 104 -0.98 9.97 -24.41
C ASP A 104 -0.70 10.24 -22.92
N PHE A 105 -1.57 10.98 -22.25
CA PHE A 105 -1.45 11.26 -20.82
C PHE A 105 -1.37 9.98 -19.98
N TYR A 106 -2.22 8.99 -20.28
CA TYR A 106 -2.23 7.74 -19.52
C TYR A 106 -1.09 6.80 -19.92
N ASN A 107 -0.65 6.78 -21.16
CA ASN A 107 0.24 5.69 -21.60
C ASN A 107 1.38 6.08 -22.55
N THR A 108 1.71 7.35 -22.66
CA THR A 108 2.92 7.82 -23.38
C THR A 108 3.76 8.65 -22.42
N PRO A 109 5.02 8.27 -22.12
CA PRO A 109 5.88 9.05 -21.23
C PRO A 109 6.01 10.50 -21.70
N SER A 110 5.73 11.45 -20.82
CA SER A 110 5.74 12.88 -21.13
C SER A 110 6.02 13.72 -19.87
N ALA A 111 6.25 15.02 -20.06
CA ALA A 111 6.40 15.94 -18.93
C ALA A 111 5.10 16.09 -18.11
N VAL A 112 3.92 15.87 -18.73
CA VAL A 112 2.63 16.02 -18.05
C VAL A 112 2.35 14.87 -17.08
N ASN A 113 2.83 13.67 -17.39
CA ASN A 113 2.70 12.49 -16.53
C ASN A 113 4.02 12.12 -15.83
N HIS A 114 5.02 13.03 -15.86
CA HIS A 114 6.35 12.83 -15.26
C HIS A 114 7.06 11.54 -15.71
N GLY A 115 6.73 11.04 -16.91
CA GLY A 115 7.26 9.78 -17.45
C GLY A 115 6.56 8.53 -16.96
N HIS A 116 5.58 8.62 -16.05
CA HIS A 116 4.87 7.48 -15.47
C HIS A 116 3.60 7.15 -16.28
N THR A 117 3.42 5.87 -16.58
CA THR A 117 2.34 5.40 -17.45
C THR A 117 1.70 4.13 -16.88
N ILE A 118 0.47 3.84 -17.32
CA ILE A 118 -0.18 2.57 -16.96
C ILE A 118 0.63 1.36 -17.45
N ASN A 119 1.33 1.47 -18.59
CA ASN A 119 2.26 0.42 -19.04
C ASN A 119 3.40 0.22 -18.05
N GLY A 120 4.03 1.31 -17.60
CA GLY A 120 5.10 1.25 -16.60
C GLY A 120 4.66 0.54 -15.31
N TYR A 121 3.46 0.85 -14.81
CA TYR A 121 2.89 0.16 -13.66
C TYR A 121 2.78 -1.36 -13.89
N TRP A 122 2.16 -1.77 -15.00
CA TRP A 122 1.94 -3.19 -15.27
C TRP A 122 3.24 -3.95 -15.53
N MET A 123 4.21 -3.31 -16.21
CA MET A 123 5.53 -3.88 -16.41
C MET A 123 6.25 -4.08 -15.07
N GLU A 124 6.20 -3.11 -14.15
CA GLU A 124 6.77 -3.22 -12.82
C GLU A 124 6.11 -4.33 -12.01
N GLN A 125 4.78 -4.26 -11.83
CA GLN A 125 4.07 -5.17 -10.95
C GLN A 125 4.12 -6.63 -11.43
N SER A 126 4.18 -6.85 -12.73
CA SER A 126 4.29 -8.18 -13.33
C SER A 126 5.73 -8.61 -13.63
N ARG A 127 6.71 -7.77 -13.32
CA ARG A 127 8.12 -8.03 -13.65
C ARG A 127 8.32 -8.32 -15.13
N GLY A 128 7.79 -7.45 -15.97
CA GLY A 128 7.90 -7.52 -17.42
C GLY A 128 7.03 -8.58 -18.10
N GLN A 129 6.07 -9.20 -17.41
CA GLN A 129 5.20 -10.21 -18.02
C GLN A 129 3.98 -9.62 -18.71
N ILE A 130 3.41 -8.56 -18.16
CA ILE A 130 2.19 -7.90 -18.65
C ILE A 130 2.52 -6.45 -19.00
N GLY A 131 2.04 -6.02 -20.14
CA GLY A 131 2.13 -4.64 -20.58
C GLY A 131 0.84 -4.14 -21.20
N ILE A 132 0.75 -2.83 -21.35
CA ILE A 132 -0.34 -2.15 -22.03
C ILE A 132 0.21 -1.57 -23.33
N ALA A 133 -0.38 -1.93 -24.46
CA ALA A 133 -0.06 -1.31 -25.73
C ALA A 133 -0.37 0.20 -25.70
N LYS A 134 0.14 0.94 -26.66
CA LYS A 134 -0.31 2.32 -26.88
C LYS A 134 -1.83 2.33 -26.96
N LEU A 135 -2.49 3.25 -26.24
CA LEU A 135 -3.94 3.38 -26.30
C LEU A 135 -4.35 3.95 -27.66
N ASP A 136 -5.33 3.31 -28.28
CA ASP A 136 -5.93 3.83 -29.50
C ASP A 136 -7.07 4.81 -29.13
N ALA A 137 -6.93 6.06 -29.56
CA ALA A 137 -7.83 7.15 -29.24
C ALA A 137 -8.96 7.28 -30.26
N PHE A 138 -10.20 7.37 -29.79
CA PHE A 138 -11.39 7.57 -30.62
C PHE A 138 -12.24 8.72 -30.12
N GLY A 139 -12.79 9.49 -31.06
CA GLY A 139 -13.60 10.68 -30.73
C GLY A 139 -12.75 11.96 -30.64
N PRO A 140 -13.18 12.96 -29.83
CA PRO A 140 -14.35 12.92 -28.97
C PRO A 140 -15.66 12.97 -29.75
N TYR A 141 -16.56 12.05 -29.41
CA TYR A 141 -17.90 12.02 -29.98
C TYR A 141 -18.83 12.91 -29.16
N ARG A 142 -19.70 13.69 -29.85
CA ARG A 142 -20.70 14.48 -29.19
C ARG A 142 -21.90 13.61 -28.86
N MET A 143 -22.18 13.44 -27.58
CA MET A 143 -23.30 12.67 -27.09
C MET A 143 -24.64 13.32 -27.47
N PRO A 144 -25.70 12.53 -27.77
CA PRO A 144 -26.98 13.08 -28.20
C PRO A 144 -27.76 13.78 -27.10
N LYS A 145 -27.48 13.51 -25.84
CA LYS A 145 -28.16 14.06 -24.67
C LYS A 145 -27.19 14.86 -23.81
N LYS A 146 -27.73 15.70 -22.92
CA LYS A 146 -26.97 16.45 -21.92
C LYS A 146 -26.39 15.50 -20.87
N LEU A 147 -25.29 15.89 -20.19
CA LEU A 147 -24.61 15.07 -19.20
C LEU A 147 -25.57 14.56 -18.11
N TYR A 148 -26.39 15.44 -17.52
CA TYR A 148 -27.30 15.05 -16.43
C TYR A 148 -28.36 14.01 -16.86
N GLN A 149 -28.65 13.85 -18.14
CA GLN A 149 -29.56 12.83 -18.65
C GLN A 149 -28.93 11.43 -18.67
N TYR A 150 -27.62 11.37 -18.51
CA TYR A 150 -26.84 10.14 -18.29
C TYR A 150 -26.54 9.88 -16.82
N GLY A 151 -26.97 10.73 -15.92
CA GLY A 151 -26.82 10.61 -14.46
C GLY A 151 -27.56 9.40 -13.95
N LEU A 152 -26.97 8.24 -14.11
CA LEU A 152 -27.44 6.96 -13.61
C LEU A 152 -26.57 6.49 -12.47
N ASN A 153 -27.13 5.96 -11.74
CA ASN A 153 -27.15 5.19 -10.66
C ASN A 153 -26.60 3.77 -10.80
N GLU A 154 -25.36 3.58 -10.34
CA GLU A 154 -24.72 2.29 -10.28
C GLU A 154 -25.35 1.35 -9.25
N TYR A 155 -26.04 1.91 -8.25
CA TYR A 155 -26.58 1.18 -7.09
C TYR A 155 -28.11 1.28 -6.97
N ASN A 156 -28.85 1.39 -8.08
CA ASN A 156 -30.31 1.63 -8.09
C ASN A 156 -30.77 2.88 -7.30
N GLN A 157 -29.90 3.83 -7.10
CA GLN A 157 -30.26 5.11 -6.52
C GLN A 157 -30.85 6.03 -7.58
N GLN A 158 -31.71 6.93 -7.23
CA GLN A 158 -32.35 7.82 -8.21
C GLN A 158 -31.32 8.74 -8.84
N SER A 159 -31.42 8.91 -10.16
CA SER A 159 -30.68 9.92 -10.88
C SER A 159 -30.79 11.27 -10.18
N ALA A 160 -29.67 11.98 -10.08
CA ALA A 160 -29.65 13.38 -9.63
C ALA A 160 -30.34 14.35 -10.59
N ALA A 161 -30.99 13.89 -11.66
CA ALA A 161 -31.70 14.72 -12.58
C ALA A 161 -32.84 15.50 -11.88
N PRO A 162 -33.09 16.76 -12.23
CA PRO A 162 -34.19 17.51 -11.68
C PRO A 162 -35.53 16.79 -11.86
N ALA A 163 -36.43 16.96 -10.91
CA ALA A 163 -37.79 16.41 -11.03
C ALA A 163 -38.42 16.80 -12.38
N GLY A 164 -38.88 15.80 -13.14
CA GLY A 164 -39.43 16.00 -14.47
C GLY A 164 -38.42 16.06 -15.63
N SER A 165 -37.12 16.01 -15.35
CA SER A 165 -36.09 15.86 -16.39
C SER A 165 -35.89 14.40 -16.74
N PRO A 166 -35.80 14.02 -18.03
CA PRO A 166 -35.53 12.67 -18.42
C PRO A 166 -34.07 12.29 -18.03
N ALA A 167 -33.90 11.22 -17.28
CA ALA A 167 -32.61 10.62 -16.96
C ALA A 167 -32.55 9.19 -17.52
N ASP A 168 -32.80 9.09 -18.82
CA ASP A 168 -32.94 7.83 -19.55
C ASP A 168 -31.73 7.51 -20.45
N GLY A 169 -30.68 8.30 -20.38
CA GLY A 169 -29.43 8.08 -21.10
C GLY A 169 -28.68 6.86 -20.58
N ARG A 170 -28.06 6.12 -21.48
CA ARG A 170 -27.09 5.06 -21.15
C ARG A 170 -25.79 5.38 -21.85
N LEU A 171 -24.79 5.82 -21.06
CA LEU A 171 -23.54 6.36 -21.59
C LEU A 171 -22.82 5.31 -22.47
N GLU A 172 -22.63 4.10 -21.99
CA GLU A 172 -21.90 3.05 -22.71
C GLU A 172 -22.58 2.71 -24.03
N ARG A 173 -23.91 2.57 -24.03
CA ARG A 173 -24.67 2.24 -25.21
C ARG A 173 -24.55 3.33 -26.29
N ASP A 174 -24.73 4.56 -25.89
CA ASP A 174 -24.77 5.68 -26.84
C ASP A 174 -23.34 6.03 -27.32
N ALA A 175 -22.34 5.92 -26.44
CA ALA A 175 -20.93 6.05 -26.82
C ALA A 175 -20.48 4.94 -27.79
N ASP A 176 -20.79 3.68 -27.50
CA ASP A 176 -20.46 2.53 -28.35
C ASP A 176 -21.15 2.65 -29.73
N ALA A 177 -22.39 3.14 -29.78
CA ALA A 177 -23.09 3.36 -31.04
C ALA A 177 -22.40 4.44 -31.90
N LEU A 178 -21.99 5.55 -31.29
CA LEU A 178 -21.24 6.61 -31.98
C LEU A 178 -19.87 6.11 -32.46
N TRP A 179 -19.18 5.35 -31.62
CA TRP A 179 -17.89 4.77 -31.96
C TRP A 179 -18.02 3.76 -33.12
N ALA A 180 -18.99 2.86 -33.06
CA ALA A 180 -19.25 1.91 -34.13
C ALA A 180 -19.62 2.59 -35.45
N ALA A 181 -20.42 3.67 -35.41
CA ALA A 181 -20.75 4.46 -36.59
C ALA A 181 -19.53 5.16 -37.22
N GLY A 182 -18.57 5.61 -36.37
CA GLY A 182 -17.38 6.31 -36.86
C GLY A 182 -16.20 5.41 -37.26
N ALA A 183 -16.06 4.24 -36.63
CA ALA A 183 -14.89 3.36 -36.77
C ALA A 183 -15.18 1.95 -37.29
N GLY A 184 -16.47 1.61 -37.51
CA GLY A 184 -16.92 0.30 -37.98
C GLY A 184 -17.61 -0.53 -36.91
N ALA A 185 -18.62 -1.31 -37.31
CA ALA A 185 -19.48 -2.06 -36.39
C ALA A 185 -18.73 -3.11 -35.56
N ASP A 186 -17.62 -3.61 -36.04
CA ASP A 186 -16.78 -4.64 -35.40
C ASP A 186 -15.64 -4.08 -34.54
N ILE A 187 -15.53 -2.74 -34.46
CA ILE A 187 -14.37 -2.09 -33.84
C ILE A 187 -14.10 -2.56 -32.42
N LYS A 188 -15.14 -2.73 -31.62
CA LYS A 188 -15.02 -3.14 -30.21
C LYS A 188 -14.32 -4.48 -30.04
N SER A 189 -14.52 -5.42 -30.97
CA SER A 189 -13.92 -6.76 -30.91
C SER A 189 -12.41 -6.79 -31.13
N LYS A 190 -11.80 -5.67 -31.54
CA LYS A 190 -10.37 -5.54 -31.79
C LYS A 190 -9.56 -5.22 -30.54
N TYR A 191 -10.23 -4.97 -29.42
CA TYR A 191 -9.63 -4.52 -28.16
C TYR A 191 -9.93 -5.49 -27.02
N ASP A 192 -8.97 -5.64 -26.13
CA ASP A 192 -9.14 -6.41 -24.90
C ASP A 192 -9.97 -5.62 -23.88
N ILE A 193 -9.80 -4.29 -23.83
CA ILE A 193 -10.46 -3.38 -22.88
C ILE A 193 -10.94 -2.14 -23.64
N VAL A 194 -12.10 -1.64 -23.27
CA VAL A 194 -12.64 -0.36 -23.76
C VAL A 194 -12.79 0.59 -22.59
N LEU A 195 -12.03 1.68 -22.60
CA LEU A 195 -12.10 2.75 -21.64
C LEU A 195 -12.92 3.89 -22.25
N ARG A 196 -14.07 4.19 -21.67
CA ARG A 196 -14.92 5.32 -22.09
C ARG A 196 -14.66 6.49 -21.19
N LEU A 197 -14.05 7.54 -21.76
CA LEU A 197 -13.72 8.76 -21.04
C LEU A 197 -14.75 9.84 -21.37
N TYR A 198 -15.47 10.30 -20.36
CA TYR A 198 -16.50 11.33 -20.55
C TYR A 198 -16.08 12.68 -19.97
N ALA A 199 -16.49 13.74 -20.66
CA ALA A 199 -16.39 15.10 -20.16
C ALA A 199 -17.41 15.30 -19.02
N GLY A 200 -16.98 15.87 -17.91
CA GLY A 200 -17.86 16.16 -16.79
C GLY A 200 -17.29 15.71 -15.46
N TYR A 201 -18.17 15.64 -14.50
CA TYR A 201 -17.83 15.43 -13.11
C TYR A 201 -18.78 14.40 -12.50
N ASP A 202 -18.32 13.72 -11.48
CA ASP A 202 -19.12 12.89 -10.60
C ASP A 202 -19.12 13.45 -9.17
N GLU A 203 -19.75 12.76 -8.25
CA GLU A 203 -19.84 13.19 -6.85
C GLU A 203 -18.47 13.35 -6.18
N THR A 204 -17.48 12.56 -6.59
CA THR A 204 -16.11 12.62 -6.03
C THR A 204 -15.37 13.87 -6.47
N SER A 205 -15.80 14.56 -7.51
CA SER A 205 -15.19 15.81 -7.99
C SER A 205 -15.46 17.00 -7.09
N VAL A 206 -16.51 16.99 -6.31
CA VAL A 206 -16.92 18.11 -5.45
C VAL A 206 -16.91 17.76 -4.00
N TRP A 207 -17.30 16.54 -3.69
CA TRP A 207 -17.21 16.00 -2.38
C TRP A 207 -16.07 15.00 -2.37
N GLN A 208 -15.16 15.17 -1.45
CA GLN A 208 -13.97 14.33 -1.42
C GLN A 208 -14.21 13.13 -0.53
N GLU A 209 -13.94 11.96 -1.04
CA GLU A 209 -14.07 10.69 -0.30
C GLU A 209 -13.31 10.66 1.03
N PHE A 210 -12.50 11.68 1.28
CA PHE A 210 -11.69 11.84 2.47
C PHE A 210 -12.23 12.89 3.44
N GLY A 211 -13.51 13.24 3.31
CA GLY A 211 -14.21 14.11 4.24
C GLY A 211 -14.05 15.60 4.01
N GLU A 212 -13.24 16.00 3.07
CA GLU A 212 -13.08 17.41 2.73
C GLU A 212 -14.18 17.87 1.76
N MET A 213 -14.88 18.92 2.12
CA MET A 213 -15.93 19.52 1.31
C MET A 213 -15.43 20.80 0.65
N LYS A 214 -15.70 20.97 -0.65
CA LYS A 214 -15.41 22.24 -1.36
C LYS A 214 -16.26 23.41 -0.85
N PHE A 215 -17.46 23.11 -0.39
CA PHE A 215 -18.39 24.07 0.16
C PHE A 215 -18.78 23.70 1.58
N GLN A 216 -18.89 24.67 2.46
CA GLN A 216 -19.27 24.43 3.85
C GLN A 216 -20.76 24.15 3.99
N THR A 217 -21.58 24.82 3.15
CA THR A 217 -23.03 24.64 3.10
C THR A 217 -23.49 24.53 1.67
N LYS A 218 -24.69 24.00 1.45
CA LYS A 218 -25.32 23.93 0.11
C LYS A 218 -25.61 25.30 -0.49
N GLU A 219 -25.74 26.31 0.35
CA GLU A 219 -25.97 27.68 -0.05
C GLU A 219 -24.71 28.33 -0.64
N ASP A 220 -23.52 27.84 -0.28
CA ASP A 220 -22.24 28.33 -0.80
C ASP A 220 -21.96 27.87 -2.24
N ILE A 221 -22.75 26.94 -2.78
CA ILE A 221 -22.54 26.42 -4.12
C ILE A 221 -22.85 27.54 -5.13
N PRO A 222 -21.88 27.94 -5.98
CA PRO A 222 -22.13 28.97 -7.02
C PRO A 222 -23.22 28.56 -7.99
N ALA A 223 -23.89 29.54 -8.58
CA ALA A 223 -24.99 29.29 -9.52
C ALA A 223 -24.53 28.47 -10.74
N GLU A 224 -23.32 28.72 -11.23
CA GLU A 224 -22.69 27.99 -12.35
C GLU A 224 -22.40 26.50 -12.03
N TRP A 225 -22.43 26.14 -10.77
CA TRP A 225 -22.27 24.75 -10.29
C TRP A 225 -23.62 24.06 -10.05
N GLY A 226 -24.70 24.82 -10.18
CA GLY A 226 -26.04 24.29 -10.09
C GLY A 226 -26.51 23.64 -11.40
N SER A 227 -27.83 23.37 -11.45
CA SER A 227 -28.51 22.90 -12.64
C SER A 227 -28.29 23.86 -13.81
N PRO A 228 -28.15 23.38 -15.05
CA PRO A 228 -28.20 24.24 -16.25
C PRO A 228 -29.57 24.89 -16.45
N ASP A 229 -30.63 24.39 -15.82
CA ASP A 229 -31.91 25.07 -15.72
C ASP A 229 -31.83 26.10 -14.58
N PRO A 230 -32.02 27.41 -14.85
CA PRO A 230 -31.97 28.45 -13.83
C PRO A 230 -33.01 28.28 -12.71
N ASN A 231 -34.07 27.51 -12.96
CA ASN A 231 -35.08 27.18 -11.95
C ASN A 231 -34.81 25.85 -11.24
N GLY A 232 -33.76 25.14 -11.65
CA GLY A 232 -33.37 23.86 -11.06
C GLY A 232 -32.54 24.01 -9.76
N PRO A 233 -32.36 22.94 -9.02
CA PRO A 233 -31.62 22.97 -7.77
C PRO A 233 -30.12 23.24 -8.00
N ARG A 234 -29.47 23.93 -7.05
CA ARG A 234 -28.02 24.09 -7.03
C ARG A 234 -27.31 22.85 -6.49
N TRP A 235 -28.01 22.06 -5.73
CA TRP A 235 -27.48 20.88 -5.07
C TRP A 235 -28.36 19.66 -5.28
N VAL A 236 -27.78 18.51 -5.09
CA VAL A 236 -28.43 17.19 -5.12
C VAL A 236 -27.92 16.32 -3.98
N THR A 237 -28.68 15.30 -3.63
CA THR A 237 -28.22 14.25 -2.71
C THR A 237 -27.43 13.23 -3.49
N THR A 238 -26.28 12.80 -2.95
CA THR A 238 -25.48 11.68 -3.46
C THR A 238 -25.52 10.51 -2.47
N ARG A 239 -24.87 9.41 -2.82
CA ARG A 239 -24.78 8.22 -1.94
C ARG A 239 -23.97 8.50 -0.67
N TYR A 240 -23.04 9.45 -0.71
CA TYR A 240 -22.14 9.74 0.42
C TYR A 240 -22.61 10.91 1.26
N GLU A 241 -23.28 11.89 0.64
CA GLU A 241 -23.64 13.12 1.29
C GLU A 241 -25.10 13.49 1.06
N PRO A 242 -25.76 14.11 2.05
CA PRO A 242 -27.13 14.59 1.89
C PRO A 242 -27.23 15.70 0.86
N TRP A 243 -26.12 16.36 0.50
CA TRP A 243 -26.07 17.38 -0.55
C TRP A 243 -24.65 17.50 -1.14
N THR A 244 -24.59 17.82 -2.42
CA THR A 244 -23.40 18.24 -3.14
C THR A 244 -23.79 19.09 -4.34
N SER A 245 -22.82 19.62 -5.10
CA SER A 245 -23.16 20.37 -6.30
C SER A 245 -23.94 19.52 -7.30
N TRP A 246 -24.90 20.14 -7.97
CA TRP A 246 -25.65 19.54 -9.08
C TRP A 246 -24.73 18.85 -10.11
N ARG A 247 -23.61 19.48 -10.47
CA ARG A 247 -22.67 18.93 -11.46
C ARG A 247 -22.06 17.61 -11.02
N ALA A 248 -21.89 17.41 -9.73
CA ALA A 248 -21.35 16.17 -9.15
C ALA A 248 -22.38 15.05 -9.06
N GLY A 249 -23.65 15.34 -9.21
CA GLY A 249 -24.72 14.35 -9.16
C GLY A 249 -24.82 13.45 -10.39
N ALA A 250 -24.06 13.73 -11.44
CA ALA A 250 -24.01 12.89 -12.63
C ALA A 250 -23.02 11.73 -12.43
N GLN A 251 -23.46 10.68 -11.78
CA GLN A 251 -22.67 9.47 -11.58
C GLN A 251 -22.64 8.60 -12.84
N GLN A 252 -21.44 8.24 -13.26
CA GLN A 252 -21.20 7.31 -14.35
C GLN A 252 -20.03 6.37 -14.05
N TRP A 253 -20.09 5.72 -12.90
CA TRP A 253 -19.18 4.62 -12.59
C TRP A 253 -19.75 3.34 -13.20
N GLY A 254 -18.91 2.53 -13.76
CA GLY A 254 -19.25 1.19 -14.17
C GLY A 254 -18.78 0.86 -15.57
N LEU A 255 -18.54 -0.42 -15.81
CA LEU A 255 -18.22 -1.02 -17.11
C LEU A 255 -17.22 -0.21 -17.96
N SER A 256 -16.14 0.26 -17.34
CA SER A 256 -15.08 1.02 -18.03
C SER A 256 -15.45 2.44 -18.48
N SER A 257 -16.38 3.08 -17.79
CA SER A 257 -16.68 4.50 -18.00
C SER A 257 -16.10 5.32 -16.87
N VAL A 258 -15.25 6.28 -17.20
CA VAL A 258 -14.55 7.15 -16.23
C VAL A 258 -14.66 8.61 -16.65
N ARG A 259 -14.67 9.53 -15.68
CA ARG A 259 -14.67 10.96 -15.95
C ARG A 259 -13.28 11.44 -16.42
N GLN A 260 -13.27 12.60 -17.09
CA GLN A 260 -12.04 13.21 -17.62
C GLN A 260 -10.97 13.56 -16.58
N GLY A 261 -11.33 13.70 -15.32
CA GLY A 261 -10.43 14.03 -14.22
C GLY A 261 -9.88 12.83 -13.49
N GLU A 262 -10.09 11.60 -13.97
CA GLU A 262 -9.48 10.43 -13.36
C GLU A 262 -8.00 10.37 -13.68
N SER A 263 -7.24 9.89 -12.69
CA SER A 263 -5.80 9.71 -12.79
C SER A 263 -5.44 8.32 -13.31
N SER A 264 -4.17 8.11 -13.60
CA SER A 264 -3.65 6.82 -14.02
C SER A 264 -3.85 5.72 -12.98
N GLY A 265 -3.86 6.05 -11.69
CA GLY A 265 -4.11 5.09 -10.61
C GLY A 265 -5.51 4.51 -10.66
N THR A 266 -6.53 5.36 -10.84
CA THR A 266 -7.91 4.89 -11.02
C THR A 266 -8.05 4.02 -12.27
N ILE A 267 -7.51 4.48 -13.41
CA ILE A 267 -7.55 3.68 -14.65
C ILE A 267 -6.85 2.32 -14.45
N THR A 268 -5.73 2.29 -13.75
CA THR A 268 -4.97 1.07 -13.48
C THR A 268 -5.74 0.13 -12.55
N HIS A 269 -6.42 0.66 -11.53
CA HIS A 269 -7.33 -0.07 -10.65
C HIS A 269 -8.45 -0.76 -11.45
N GLU A 270 -9.13 -0.02 -12.33
CA GLU A 270 -10.16 -0.59 -13.20
C GLU A 270 -9.62 -1.71 -14.11
N ILE A 271 -8.39 -1.56 -14.63
CA ILE A 271 -7.76 -2.61 -15.42
C ILE A 271 -7.58 -3.91 -14.63
N VAL A 272 -7.33 -3.86 -13.31
CA VAL A 272 -7.27 -5.08 -12.47
C VAL A 272 -8.59 -5.84 -12.52
N HIS A 273 -9.73 -5.13 -12.39
CA HIS A 273 -11.04 -5.76 -12.50
C HIS A 273 -11.24 -6.47 -13.83
N PHE A 274 -10.93 -5.79 -14.95
CA PHE A 274 -11.15 -6.35 -16.28
C PHE A 274 -10.18 -7.48 -16.65
N ALA A 275 -8.91 -7.32 -16.31
CA ALA A 275 -7.88 -8.27 -16.74
C ALA A 275 -7.84 -9.53 -15.86
N PHE A 276 -8.22 -9.45 -14.59
CA PHE A 276 -8.01 -10.51 -13.60
C PHE A 276 -9.25 -10.89 -12.80
N SER A 277 -10.38 -10.23 -13.00
CA SER A 277 -11.65 -10.51 -12.31
C SER A 277 -11.49 -10.49 -10.78
N VAL A 278 -10.84 -9.47 -10.28
CA VAL A 278 -10.71 -9.18 -8.84
C VAL A 278 -11.75 -8.13 -8.45
N GLY A 279 -12.34 -8.24 -7.28
CA GLY A 279 -13.24 -7.23 -6.71
C GLY A 279 -12.48 -6.10 -6.02
N ASP A 280 -13.21 -5.10 -5.54
CA ASP A 280 -12.68 -4.07 -4.67
C ASP A 280 -12.31 -4.64 -3.30
N ASN A 281 -11.24 -4.10 -2.71
CA ASN A 281 -10.87 -4.33 -1.31
C ASN A 281 -11.16 -3.10 -0.44
N ASN A 282 -11.64 -2.02 -1.04
CA ASN A 282 -11.94 -0.77 -0.35
C ASN A 282 -13.26 -0.85 0.43
N ASN A 283 -13.35 -0.09 1.51
CA ASN A 283 -14.56 0.11 2.28
C ASN A 283 -15.30 1.38 1.84
N ASN A 284 -16.56 1.51 2.29
CA ASN A 284 -17.26 2.79 2.28
C ASN A 284 -17.16 3.45 3.67
N PRO A 285 -16.27 4.44 3.85
CA PRO A 285 -16.03 5.05 5.16
C PRO A 285 -17.19 5.92 5.65
N TYR A 286 -18.19 6.19 4.80
CA TYR A 286 -19.29 7.11 5.09
C TYR A 286 -20.59 6.39 5.46
N GLU A 287 -20.60 5.07 5.35
CA GLU A 287 -21.79 4.25 5.59
C GLU A 287 -21.63 3.40 6.85
N ALA A 288 -22.63 3.48 7.74
CA ALA A 288 -22.66 2.62 8.93
C ALA A 288 -22.73 1.14 8.51
N PRO A 289 -22.02 0.23 9.18
CA PRO A 289 -21.35 0.38 10.49
C PRO A 289 -19.94 0.98 10.50
N TYR A 290 -19.46 1.59 9.42
CA TYR A 290 -18.13 2.17 9.28
C TYR A 290 -17.01 1.11 9.42
N PRO A 291 -16.95 0.14 8.49
CA PRO A 291 -15.95 -0.93 8.57
C PRO A 291 -14.54 -0.35 8.42
N ARG A 292 -13.59 -0.92 9.18
CA ARG A 292 -12.17 -0.59 9.03
C ARG A 292 -11.72 -0.87 7.60
N ALA A 293 -10.82 -0.03 7.08
CA ALA A 293 -10.17 -0.28 5.79
C ALA A 293 -9.48 -1.65 5.77
N GLY A 294 -9.55 -2.36 4.66
CA GLY A 294 -8.93 -3.68 4.49
C GLY A 294 -7.42 -3.59 4.38
N SER A 295 -6.95 -2.97 3.34
CA SER A 295 -5.51 -2.81 3.04
C SER A 295 -5.07 -1.34 2.94
N GLY A 296 -6.00 -0.40 2.94
CA GLY A 296 -5.68 1.04 2.99
C GLY A 296 -4.72 1.50 1.89
N PRO A 297 -3.68 2.28 2.22
CA PRO A 297 -2.76 2.87 1.25
C PRO A 297 -1.79 1.85 0.62
N TRP A 298 -1.84 0.58 1.04
CA TRP A 298 -0.86 -0.44 0.66
C TRP A 298 -1.23 -1.25 -0.59
N ASP A 299 -2.48 -1.15 -1.07
CA ASP A 299 -2.99 -1.94 -2.20
C ASP A 299 -3.71 -1.05 -3.20
N ILE A 300 -3.42 -1.25 -4.49
CA ILE A 300 -4.17 -0.57 -5.56
C ILE A 300 -5.66 -0.95 -5.55
N MET A 301 -6.05 -2.11 -5.02
CA MET A 301 -7.46 -2.52 -4.92
C MET A 301 -8.17 -1.92 -3.70
N ASP A 302 -7.49 -1.06 -2.96
CA ASP A 302 -8.02 -0.23 -1.87
C ASP A 302 -7.61 1.23 -2.09
N ARG A 303 -7.42 2.00 -1.05
CA ARG A 303 -7.07 3.44 -1.08
C ARG A 303 -5.69 3.71 -1.67
N GLY A 304 -4.83 2.69 -1.77
CA GLY A 304 -3.55 2.79 -2.49
C GLY A 304 -3.68 3.16 -3.98
N SER A 305 -4.86 3.03 -4.60
CA SER A 305 -5.15 3.55 -5.93
C SER A 305 -5.03 5.08 -6.02
N PHE A 306 -5.09 5.77 -4.89
CA PHE A 306 -5.04 7.22 -4.80
C PHE A 306 -3.68 7.77 -4.36
N ASN A 307 -2.65 6.92 -4.23
CA ASN A 307 -1.30 7.37 -3.92
C ASN A 307 -0.71 8.23 -5.05
N GLY A 308 0.18 9.12 -4.68
CA GLY A 308 0.84 10.05 -5.58
C GLY A 308 1.20 11.35 -4.85
N PRO A 309 1.85 12.29 -5.53
CA PRO A 309 2.17 13.60 -4.94
C PRO A 309 0.93 14.33 -4.47
N GLY A 310 0.98 14.93 -3.28
CA GLY A 310 -0.17 15.60 -2.68
C GLY A 310 -1.26 14.66 -2.21
N GLY A 311 -0.95 13.36 -2.11
CA GLY A 311 -1.88 12.34 -1.64
C GLY A 311 -3.17 12.28 -2.45
N PRO A 312 -4.23 11.70 -1.89
CA PRO A 312 -5.52 11.61 -2.57
C PRO A 312 -6.14 12.98 -2.91
N HIS A 313 -5.80 14.03 -2.20
CA HIS A 313 -6.31 15.39 -2.45
C HIS A 313 -5.67 16.04 -3.67
N GLY A 314 -4.47 15.64 -4.06
CA GLY A 314 -3.78 16.12 -5.27
C GLY A 314 -4.45 15.71 -6.59
N ARG A 315 -5.42 14.80 -6.58
CA ARG A 315 -6.09 14.29 -7.79
C ARG A 315 -7.16 15.23 -8.38
N TRP A 316 -7.46 16.34 -7.70
CA TRP A 316 -8.59 17.20 -8.06
C TRP A 316 -8.31 18.19 -9.20
N VAL A 317 -7.11 18.19 -9.73
CA VAL A 317 -6.72 18.99 -10.90
C VAL A 317 -6.89 18.22 -12.22
N VAL A 318 -7.10 18.92 -13.32
CA VAL A 318 -7.23 18.30 -14.65
C VAL A 318 -6.14 18.84 -15.59
N PRO A 319 -5.32 17.99 -16.19
CA PRO A 319 -5.26 16.53 -16.00
C PRO A 319 -4.74 16.17 -14.60
N ALA A 320 -5.16 15.01 -14.09
CA ALA A 320 -4.76 14.53 -12.77
C ALA A 320 -3.32 13.97 -12.79
N ALA A 321 -2.35 14.88 -12.81
CA ALA A 321 -0.92 14.59 -12.87
C ALA A 321 -0.28 14.40 -11.47
N GLU A 322 -1.05 14.65 -10.42
CA GLU A 322 -0.63 14.58 -9.03
C GLU A 322 -1.27 13.35 -8.35
N GLY A 323 -2.04 13.51 -7.29
CA GLY A 323 -2.65 12.42 -6.54
C GLY A 323 -3.33 11.35 -7.39
N ALA A 324 -3.23 10.10 -6.98
CA ALA A 324 -3.63 8.90 -7.72
C ALA A 324 -2.88 8.67 -9.05
N SER A 325 -1.74 9.34 -9.26
CA SER A 325 -0.89 9.16 -10.44
C SER A 325 0.19 8.07 -10.25
N MET A 326 0.48 7.73 -9.00
CA MET A 326 1.44 6.69 -8.60
C MET A 326 0.79 5.72 -7.60
N PRO A 327 -0.13 4.86 -8.08
CA PRO A 327 -0.84 3.95 -7.20
C PRO A 327 0.11 2.94 -6.55
N ALA A 328 -0.23 2.47 -5.35
CA ALA A 328 0.50 1.42 -4.66
C ALA A 328 0.60 0.14 -5.51
N GLY A 329 1.62 -0.64 -5.26
CA GLY A 329 1.80 -1.94 -5.90
C GLY A 329 0.67 -2.93 -5.56
N LEU A 330 0.58 -3.98 -6.36
CA LEU A 330 -0.25 -5.15 -6.06
C LEU A 330 0.30 -5.87 -4.83
N MET A 331 -0.58 -6.24 -3.90
CA MET A 331 -0.22 -7.08 -2.75
C MET A 331 0.24 -8.47 -3.18
N LEU A 332 1.02 -9.14 -2.33
CA LEU A 332 1.58 -10.48 -2.58
C LEU A 332 0.50 -11.50 -2.99
N ARG A 333 -0.69 -11.46 -2.35
CA ARG A 333 -1.85 -12.28 -2.73
C ARG A 333 -2.18 -12.15 -4.22
N SER A 334 -2.30 -10.93 -4.70
CA SER A 334 -2.67 -10.65 -6.09
C SER A 334 -1.55 -11.04 -7.05
N LYS A 335 -0.28 -10.77 -6.71
CA LYS A 335 0.87 -11.19 -7.52
C LYS A 335 0.98 -12.72 -7.66
N ILE A 336 0.70 -13.47 -6.60
CA ILE A 336 0.63 -14.95 -6.64
C ILE A 336 -0.55 -15.40 -7.53
N ARG A 337 -1.76 -14.86 -7.30
CA ARG A 337 -2.96 -15.20 -8.07
C ARG A 337 -2.79 -14.94 -9.56
N PHE A 338 -2.12 -13.86 -9.93
CA PHE A 338 -1.87 -13.48 -11.33
C PHE A 338 -0.65 -14.20 -11.94
N LYS A 339 0.07 -15.00 -11.14
CA LYS A 339 1.30 -15.70 -11.52
C LYS A 339 2.38 -14.74 -12.01
N PHE A 340 2.57 -13.63 -11.28
CA PHE A 340 3.63 -12.66 -11.55
C PHE A 340 4.95 -13.02 -10.87
N LEU A 341 4.91 -13.91 -9.90
CA LEU A 341 6.08 -14.37 -9.16
C LEU A 341 6.42 -15.80 -9.56
N ARG A 342 7.71 -16.14 -9.49
CA ARG A 342 8.16 -17.52 -9.59
C ARG A 342 7.77 -18.27 -8.30
N ASP A 343 7.45 -19.55 -8.43
CA ASP A 343 7.04 -20.37 -7.28
C ASP A 343 8.16 -20.46 -6.21
N ASP A 344 9.43 -20.49 -6.62
CA ASP A 344 10.60 -20.54 -5.74
C ASP A 344 10.91 -19.18 -5.06
N ALA A 345 10.28 -18.12 -5.48
CA ALA A 345 10.42 -16.79 -4.87
C ALA A 345 9.46 -16.55 -3.70
N VAL A 346 8.58 -17.50 -3.39
CA VAL A 346 7.64 -17.41 -2.27
C VAL A 346 7.83 -18.60 -1.34
N LEU A 347 8.11 -18.34 -0.06
CA LEU A 347 8.13 -19.38 0.95
C LEU A 347 6.70 -19.73 1.36
N ALA A 348 6.19 -20.84 0.81
CA ALA A 348 4.84 -21.31 1.10
C ALA A 348 4.86 -22.25 2.31
N LEU A 349 4.27 -21.82 3.41
CA LEU A 349 4.16 -22.55 4.66
C LEU A 349 2.70 -22.96 4.92
N THR A 350 2.54 -23.90 5.85
CA THR A 350 1.24 -24.27 6.41
C THR A 350 1.30 -24.18 7.94
N ARG A 351 0.17 -23.90 8.59
CA ARG A 351 0.09 -23.88 10.05
C ARG A 351 0.45 -25.26 10.64
N SER A 352 -0.07 -26.34 10.05
CA SER A 352 0.29 -27.70 10.46
C SER A 352 1.78 -28.02 10.26
N GLY A 353 2.38 -27.55 9.16
CA GLY A 353 3.81 -27.69 8.91
C GLY A 353 4.65 -26.93 9.92
N LEU A 354 4.23 -25.74 10.32
CA LEU A 354 4.89 -24.99 11.40
C LEU A 354 4.74 -25.68 12.74
N THR A 355 3.57 -26.24 13.07
CA THR A 355 3.37 -27.03 14.30
C THR A 355 4.32 -28.23 14.31
N ALA A 356 4.52 -28.89 13.18
CA ALA A 356 5.42 -30.04 13.08
C ALA A 356 6.91 -29.67 13.15
N ASN A 357 7.30 -28.49 12.62
CA ASN A 357 8.71 -28.08 12.48
C ASN A 357 9.12 -26.95 13.45
N GLY A 358 8.18 -26.27 14.07
CA GLY A 358 8.36 -25.22 15.06
C GLY A 358 8.53 -23.82 14.47
N LEU A 359 9.56 -23.60 13.67
CA LEU A 359 9.99 -22.28 13.19
C LEU A 359 10.41 -22.32 11.73
N ALA A 360 10.06 -21.29 10.97
CA ALA A 360 10.63 -20.98 9.66
C ALA A 360 11.22 -19.56 9.67
N VAL A 361 12.33 -19.36 8.96
CA VAL A 361 13.00 -18.06 8.80
C VAL A 361 13.33 -17.85 7.33
N GLY A 362 13.05 -16.65 6.82
CA GLY A 362 13.34 -16.26 5.45
C GLY A 362 13.78 -14.80 5.35
N THR A 363 14.52 -14.45 4.29
CA THR A 363 14.85 -13.06 3.96
C THR A 363 13.97 -12.60 2.81
N VAL A 364 13.11 -11.60 3.07
CA VAL A 364 12.16 -11.05 2.11
C VAL A 364 12.66 -9.69 1.63
N VAL A 365 12.77 -9.52 0.31
CA VAL A 365 13.18 -8.26 -0.32
C VAL A 365 11.96 -7.38 -0.62
N ALA A 366 12.17 -6.08 -0.74
CA ALA A 366 11.15 -5.11 -1.14
C ALA A 366 10.36 -5.59 -2.37
N ARG A 367 9.02 -5.54 -2.31
CA ARG A 367 8.10 -6.12 -3.30
C ARG A 367 8.22 -5.53 -4.70
N ALA A 368 8.79 -4.32 -4.82
CA ALA A 368 9.10 -3.69 -6.10
C ALA A 368 10.38 -4.24 -6.75
N ALA A 369 11.27 -4.88 -5.98
CA ALA A 369 12.55 -5.40 -6.46
C ALA A 369 12.50 -6.91 -6.73
N GLU A 370 13.40 -7.38 -7.60
CA GLU A 370 13.60 -8.81 -7.84
C GLU A 370 14.45 -9.44 -6.72
N PRO A 371 14.05 -10.61 -6.18
CA PRO A 371 14.87 -11.31 -5.20
C PRO A 371 16.16 -11.85 -5.81
N THR A 372 17.27 -11.62 -5.12
CA THR A 372 18.55 -12.24 -5.43
C THR A 372 18.62 -13.66 -4.83
N PRO A 373 19.59 -14.51 -5.21
CA PRO A 373 19.73 -15.83 -4.63
C PRO A 373 19.72 -15.81 -3.09
N GLY A 374 18.83 -16.60 -2.49
CA GLY A 374 18.63 -16.65 -1.03
C GLY A 374 17.63 -15.66 -0.48
N GLN A 375 17.10 -14.77 -1.30
CA GLN A 375 15.99 -13.86 -0.95
C GLN A 375 14.66 -14.35 -1.52
N LEU A 376 13.57 -13.89 -0.92
CA LEU A 376 12.19 -14.18 -1.27
C LEU A 376 11.45 -12.90 -1.63
N SER A 377 10.42 -13.03 -2.46
CA SER A 377 9.43 -11.95 -2.70
C SER A 377 8.38 -11.85 -1.59
N GLY A 378 8.23 -12.93 -0.80
CA GLY A 378 7.31 -12.97 0.32
C GLY A 378 7.17 -14.36 0.95
N ILE A 379 6.40 -14.39 2.04
CA ILE A 379 6.07 -15.62 2.78
C ILE A 379 4.56 -15.75 2.84
N THR A 380 4.03 -16.97 2.66
CA THR A 380 2.62 -17.27 2.88
C THR A 380 2.46 -18.38 3.90
N ILE A 381 1.43 -18.30 4.73
CA ILE A 381 1.11 -19.33 5.73
C ILE A 381 -0.35 -19.74 5.57
N ARG A 382 -0.60 -20.91 5.02
CA ARG A 382 -1.94 -21.49 4.88
C ARG A 382 -2.48 -21.86 6.26
N LEU A 383 -3.70 -21.44 6.57
CA LEU A 383 -4.41 -21.78 7.80
C LEU A 383 -5.12 -23.13 7.65
N ASP A 384 -4.37 -24.21 7.71
CA ASP A 384 -4.80 -25.60 7.61
C ASP A 384 -4.77 -26.32 8.98
N GLY A 385 -5.01 -27.62 8.99
CA GLY A 385 -4.91 -28.48 10.17
C GLY A 385 -6.26 -28.88 10.76
N PRO A 386 -6.32 -29.34 12.04
CA PRO A 386 -7.53 -29.88 12.66
C PRO A 386 -8.67 -28.87 12.76
N ALA A 387 -8.36 -27.59 12.83
CA ALA A 387 -9.32 -26.49 12.79
C ALA A 387 -8.90 -25.53 11.67
N PRO A 388 -9.18 -25.88 10.40
CA PRO A 388 -8.76 -25.04 9.27
C PRO A 388 -9.49 -23.69 9.27
N GLY A 389 -8.84 -22.70 8.67
CA GLY A 389 -9.34 -21.33 8.56
C GLY A 389 -8.93 -20.43 9.70
N ASP A 390 -9.37 -19.20 9.62
CA ASP A 390 -9.05 -18.15 10.57
C ASP A 390 -9.92 -18.25 11.84
N HIS A 391 -9.31 -18.03 12.98
CA HIS A 391 -9.97 -17.98 14.30
C HIS A 391 -10.21 -16.54 14.76
N THR A 392 -10.23 -15.57 13.85
CA THR A 392 -10.55 -14.18 14.17
C THR A 392 -11.95 -14.09 14.80
N PRO A 393 -12.09 -13.45 15.96
CA PRO A 393 -13.40 -13.25 16.58
C PRO A 393 -14.35 -12.49 15.65
N PRO A 394 -15.67 -12.67 15.80
CA PRO A 394 -16.66 -11.87 15.07
C PRO A 394 -16.41 -10.38 15.25
N GLU A 395 -16.67 -9.64 14.18
CA GLU A 395 -16.50 -8.20 14.16
C GLU A 395 -17.47 -7.51 15.15
N ASN A 396 -16.93 -6.61 15.95
CA ASN A 396 -17.71 -5.77 16.84
C ASN A 396 -17.04 -4.41 16.99
N TYR A 397 -17.44 -3.45 16.18
CA TYR A 397 -16.86 -2.10 16.18
C TYR A 397 -16.97 -1.36 17.52
N ALA A 398 -17.89 -1.76 18.41
CA ALA A 398 -18.00 -1.14 19.72
C ALA A 398 -16.93 -1.64 20.70
N THR A 399 -16.51 -2.89 20.58
CA THR A 399 -15.59 -3.56 21.54
C THR A 399 -14.25 -3.96 20.91
N ASN A 400 -14.23 -4.28 19.62
CA ASN A 400 -13.04 -4.70 18.90
C ASN A 400 -13.06 -4.16 17.46
N PRO A 401 -12.78 -2.88 17.26
CA PRO A 401 -12.84 -2.24 15.94
C PRO A 401 -11.75 -2.71 14.97
N VAL A 402 -10.70 -3.38 15.47
CA VAL A 402 -9.61 -3.95 14.64
C VAL A 402 -9.87 -5.40 14.23
N SER A 403 -10.98 -6.00 14.66
CA SER A 403 -11.36 -7.34 14.24
C SER A 403 -11.75 -7.35 12.75
N ALA A 404 -11.29 -8.37 12.04
CA ALA A 404 -11.64 -8.58 10.63
C ALA A 404 -13.08 -9.12 10.44
N GLY A 405 -13.88 -9.18 11.49
CA GLY A 405 -15.25 -9.68 11.44
C GLY A 405 -15.34 -11.21 11.49
N ASP A 406 -16.45 -11.75 10.97
CA ASP A 406 -16.70 -13.20 10.87
C ASP A 406 -16.11 -13.83 9.60
N THR A 407 -15.28 -13.10 8.89
CA THR A 407 -14.62 -13.56 7.67
C THR A 407 -13.59 -14.64 8.01
N LEU A 408 -13.68 -15.78 7.36
CA LEU A 408 -12.71 -16.86 7.50
C LEU A 408 -11.59 -16.67 6.47
N TYR A 409 -10.50 -16.06 6.88
CA TYR A 409 -9.32 -15.94 6.05
C TYR A 409 -8.63 -17.29 5.84
N SER A 410 -8.02 -17.47 4.68
CA SER A 410 -7.44 -18.74 4.25
C SER A 410 -5.94 -18.83 4.53
N PHE A 411 -5.24 -17.68 4.54
CA PHE A 411 -3.80 -17.64 4.71
C PHE A 411 -3.29 -16.25 5.10
N TYR A 412 -2.10 -16.22 5.68
CA TYR A 412 -1.30 -15.00 5.84
C TYR A 412 -0.39 -14.76 4.65
N SER A 413 -0.17 -13.49 4.32
CA SER A 413 0.93 -13.04 3.48
C SER A 413 1.83 -12.08 4.24
N ILE A 414 3.14 -12.17 3.99
CA ILE A 414 4.16 -11.27 4.52
C ILE A 414 4.99 -10.78 3.34
N GLU A 415 5.08 -9.48 3.19
CA GLU A 415 5.84 -8.81 2.14
C GLU A 415 6.55 -7.58 2.71
N VAL A 416 7.50 -7.03 1.96
CA VAL A 416 8.23 -5.82 2.33
C VAL A 416 7.83 -4.70 1.40
N VAL A 417 7.43 -3.58 1.96
CA VAL A 417 7.18 -2.33 1.24
C VAL A 417 8.41 -1.45 1.37
N GLN A 418 8.83 -0.84 0.27
CA GLN A 418 9.84 0.20 0.25
C GLN A 418 9.39 1.29 -0.73
N ARG A 419 9.60 2.54 -0.38
CA ARG A 419 9.23 3.69 -1.21
C ARG A 419 10.16 3.83 -2.42
N ILE A 420 10.03 2.87 -3.35
CA ILE A 420 10.70 2.84 -4.66
C ILE A 420 9.70 2.40 -5.74
N GLY A 421 9.90 2.85 -6.97
CA GLY A 421 8.98 2.58 -8.08
C GLY A 421 7.59 3.14 -7.80
N TYR A 422 6.55 2.38 -8.12
CA TYR A 422 5.18 2.81 -7.85
C TYR A 422 4.82 2.86 -6.36
N ASP A 423 5.59 2.21 -5.49
CA ASP A 423 5.43 2.34 -4.03
C ASP A 423 6.10 3.61 -3.45
N SER A 424 6.69 4.49 -4.27
CA SER A 424 7.38 5.71 -3.78
C SER A 424 6.51 6.60 -2.90
N PHE A 425 5.20 6.58 -3.09
CA PHE A 425 4.23 7.41 -2.38
C PHE A 425 3.40 6.64 -1.34
N THR A 426 3.85 5.45 -0.95
CA THR A 426 3.32 4.79 0.26
C THR A 426 3.77 5.55 1.52
N PRO A 427 2.96 5.56 2.59
CA PRO A 427 3.28 6.39 3.77
C PRO A 427 4.54 5.95 4.53
N ASP A 428 4.97 4.70 4.39
CA ASP A 428 6.10 4.15 5.16
C ASP A 428 6.85 3.07 4.37
N ASP A 429 8.03 2.67 4.88
CA ASP A 429 8.81 1.50 4.48
C ASP A 429 8.75 0.46 5.61
N GLY A 430 8.68 -0.84 5.35
CA GLY A 430 8.69 -1.85 6.42
C GLY A 430 8.09 -3.19 6.00
N VAL A 431 7.76 -4.01 6.98
CA VAL A 431 7.16 -5.34 6.79
C VAL A 431 5.65 -5.26 6.92
N LEU A 432 4.95 -5.70 5.88
CA LEU A 432 3.50 -5.74 5.83
C LEU A 432 3.02 -7.18 6.03
N ILE A 433 2.17 -7.39 7.04
CA ILE A 433 1.52 -8.66 7.34
C ILE A 433 0.04 -8.52 7.04
N ALA A 434 -0.55 -9.46 6.31
CA ALA A 434 -1.97 -9.42 6.01
C ALA A 434 -2.61 -10.82 6.06
N LYS A 435 -3.89 -10.87 6.45
CA LYS A 435 -4.78 -12.00 6.28
C LYS A 435 -5.45 -11.93 4.91
N ASN A 436 -5.65 -13.07 4.25
CA ASN A 436 -6.17 -13.10 2.90
C ASN A 436 -7.22 -14.18 2.69
N LEU A 437 -8.19 -13.88 1.80
CA LEU A 437 -9.11 -14.85 1.22
C LEU A 437 -8.55 -15.39 -0.11
N ASP A 438 -8.75 -16.67 -0.39
CA ASP A 438 -8.47 -17.24 -1.71
C ASP A 438 -9.37 -16.62 -2.78
N GLN A 439 -10.66 -16.47 -2.46
CA GLN A 439 -11.68 -15.89 -3.33
C GLN A 439 -12.41 -14.78 -2.61
N GLU A 440 -12.81 -13.75 -3.34
CA GLU A 440 -13.67 -12.69 -2.83
C GLU A 440 -15.04 -13.26 -2.43
N GLN A 441 -15.55 -12.85 -1.28
CA GLN A 441 -16.90 -13.21 -0.85
C GLN A 441 -17.92 -12.24 -1.46
N ARG A 442 -18.78 -12.73 -2.34
CA ARG A 442 -19.83 -11.92 -2.95
C ARG A 442 -21.13 -12.05 -2.17
N GLY A 443 -21.81 -10.93 -1.94
CA GLY A 443 -23.20 -10.92 -1.47
C GLY A 443 -23.42 -10.94 0.04
N ARG A 444 -22.40 -10.68 0.87
CA ARG A 444 -22.50 -10.60 2.35
C ARG A 444 -22.10 -9.25 2.94
N GLY A 445 -22.31 -8.15 2.23
CA GLY A 445 -21.79 -6.85 2.64
C GLY A 445 -20.30 -6.71 2.31
N PHE A 446 -19.64 -5.71 2.87
CA PHE A 446 -18.21 -5.49 2.65
C PHE A 446 -17.38 -6.47 3.50
N HIS A 447 -16.62 -7.32 2.83
CA HIS A 447 -15.63 -8.20 3.46
C HIS A 447 -14.32 -8.05 2.67
N PRO A 448 -13.30 -7.38 3.23
CA PRO A 448 -12.03 -7.22 2.55
C PRO A 448 -11.39 -8.59 2.31
N PHE A 449 -10.93 -8.81 1.10
CA PHE A 449 -10.24 -10.06 0.75
C PHE A 449 -8.75 -10.04 1.17
N THR A 450 -8.23 -8.87 1.47
CA THR A 450 -6.93 -8.65 2.11
C THR A 450 -7.12 -7.70 3.28
N TYR A 451 -6.69 -8.12 4.45
CA TYR A 451 -6.83 -7.39 5.71
C TYR A 451 -5.48 -7.23 6.37
N VAL A 452 -4.95 -6.02 6.37
CA VAL A 452 -3.63 -5.69 6.93
C VAL A 452 -3.66 -5.77 8.45
N ILE A 453 -2.66 -6.43 9.02
CA ILE A 453 -2.42 -6.43 10.46
C ILE A 453 -1.67 -5.14 10.80
N ASP A 454 -2.23 -4.39 11.71
CA ASP A 454 -1.75 -3.10 12.12
C ASP A 454 -0.72 -3.24 13.23
N ALA A 455 0.47 -2.66 13.04
CA ALA A 455 1.50 -2.60 14.07
C ALA A 455 1.16 -1.59 15.18
N HIS A 456 0.17 -0.69 14.94
CA HIS A 456 -0.27 0.35 15.87
C HIS A 456 -1.78 0.34 16.14
N PRO A 457 -2.35 -0.80 16.58
CA PRO A 457 -3.80 -0.87 16.80
C PRO A 457 -4.32 0.08 17.90
N GLU A 458 -3.44 0.65 18.73
CA GLU A 458 -3.77 1.58 19.80
C GLU A 458 -4.18 2.96 19.28
N ASP A 459 -3.80 3.35 18.08
CA ASP A 459 -4.05 4.67 17.52
C ASP A 459 -5.37 4.77 16.73
N ILE A 460 -6.06 3.67 16.56
CA ILE A 460 -7.26 3.55 15.72
C ILE A 460 -8.34 4.65 15.95
N ARG A 461 -8.28 5.36 17.04
CA ARG A 461 -9.20 6.44 17.39
C ARG A 461 -8.55 7.82 17.32
N MET A 462 -7.34 7.92 16.81
CA MET A 462 -6.57 9.18 16.76
C MET A 462 -6.72 9.93 15.45
N VAL A 463 -7.15 9.24 14.39
CA VAL A 463 -7.37 9.81 13.05
C VAL A 463 -8.86 9.97 12.79
N ASP A 464 -9.26 11.12 12.25
CA ASP A 464 -10.65 11.39 11.92
C ASP A 464 -10.75 12.50 10.86
N PHE A 465 -11.60 12.31 9.87
CA PHE A 465 -11.91 13.34 8.89
C PHE A 465 -13.00 14.27 9.42
N LYS A 466 -12.87 15.54 9.10
CA LYS A 466 -13.83 16.57 9.50
C LYS A 466 -14.27 17.41 8.31
N ARG A 467 -15.52 17.79 8.34
CA ARG A 467 -16.03 18.83 7.44
C ARG A 467 -15.39 20.18 7.78
N PRO A 468 -15.45 21.18 6.87
CA PRO A 468 -14.95 22.53 7.15
C PRO A 468 -15.58 23.16 8.40
N ASN A 469 -16.80 22.79 8.77
CA ASN A 469 -17.47 23.24 10.00
C ASN A 469 -17.02 22.50 11.28
N GLY A 470 -16.10 21.51 11.13
CA GLY A 470 -15.54 20.75 12.24
C GLY A 470 -16.32 19.47 12.61
N GLU A 471 -17.43 19.16 11.93
CA GLU A 471 -18.19 17.93 12.16
C GLU A 471 -17.46 16.73 11.53
N PRO A 472 -17.31 15.61 12.24
CA PRO A 472 -16.77 14.40 11.66
C PRO A 472 -17.70 13.84 10.58
N VAL A 473 -17.12 13.39 9.45
CA VAL A 473 -17.85 12.75 8.34
C VAL A 473 -17.74 11.25 8.33
N MET A 474 -16.74 10.70 9.06
CA MET A 474 -16.58 9.27 9.24
C MET A 474 -16.01 8.99 10.62
N ARG A 475 -16.07 7.73 11.05
CA ARG A 475 -15.39 7.30 12.26
C ARG A 475 -13.93 7.00 11.96
N THR A 476 -13.07 7.26 12.94
CA THR A 476 -11.62 7.00 12.85
C THR A 476 -11.32 5.59 12.37
N VAL A 477 -12.05 4.59 12.84
CA VAL A 477 -11.88 3.18 12.45
C VAL A 477 -12.06 2.93 10.94
N ALA A 478 -12.85 3.75 10.27
CA ALA A 478 -13.08 3.65 8.83
C ALA A 478 -12.12 4.51 8.01
N ASP A 479 -11.38 5.40 8.65
CA ASP A 479 -10.37 6.23 7.99
C ASP A 479 -9.16 5.37 7.63
N TYR A 480 -8.88 5.27 6.32
CA TYR A 480 -7.75 4.47 5.83
C TYR A 480 -6.38 4.96 6.32
N ARG A 481 -6.25 6.23 6.71
CA ARG A 481 -5.00 6.81 7.25
C ARG A 481 -4.61 6.20 8.57
N GLN A 482 -5.56 5.57 9.25
CA GLN A 482 -5.28 4.76 10.43
C GLN A 482 -4.27 3.63 10.15
N LEU A 483 -4.15 3.21 8.87
CA LEU A 483 -3.18 2.20 8.44
C LEU A 483 -1.87 2.78 7.92
N ASN A 484 -1.63 4.09 7.99
CA ASN A 484 -0.41 4.69 7.46
C ASN A 484 0.87 4.21 8.19
N ASP A 485 0.76 3.82 9.44
CA ASP A 485 1.85 3.31 10.29
C ASP A 485 1.73 1.82 10.60
N ALA A 486 0.90 1.09 9.85
CA ALA A 486 0.64 -0.33 10.07
C ALA A 486 1.84 -1.26 9.85
N LEU A 487 2.96 -0.77 9.32
CA LEU A 487 4.12 -1.61 9.02
C LEU A 487 4.93 -1.93 10.28
N PHE A 488 5.41 -3.17 10.32
CA PHE A 488 6.31 -3.67 11.36
C PHE A 488 7.76 -3.34 11.04
N HIS A 489 8.55 -2.98 12.06
CA HIS A 489 9.95 -2.61 11.94
C HIS A 489 10.84 -3.43 12.86
N ALA A 490 12.09 -3.67 12.42
CA ALA A 490 13.03 -4.46 13.19
C ALA A 490 13.65 -3.66 14.34
N GLY A 491 13.93 -4.34 15.43
CA GLY A 491 14.71 -3.82 16.56
C GLY A 491 13.93 -2.98 17.56
N LEU A 492 14.63 -2.63 18.62
CA LEU A 492 14.10 -1.80 19.71
C LEU A 492 14.15 -0.32 19.33
N ASN A 493 13.23 0.46 19.91
CA ASN A 493 13.14 1.91 19.69
C ASN A 493 12.85 2.32 18.23
N SER A 494 12.32 1.42 17.41
CA SER A 494 11.90 1.72 16.03
C SER A 494 10.67 2.62 15.96
N ARG A 495 9.90 2.73 17.03
CA ARG A 495 8.55 3.32 17.10
C ARG A 495 7.47 2.47 16.44
N SER A 496 7.76 1.21 16.13
CA SER A 496 6.80 0.22 15.67
C SER A 496 7.06 -1.10 16.38
N GLN A 497 6.18 -2.07 16.19
CA GLN A 497 6.35 -3.42 16.71
C GLN A 497 7.33 -4.21 15.82
N PHE A 498 8.16 -5.04 16.45
CA PHE A 498 9.07 -5.96 15.76
C PHE A 498 8.61 -7.41 15.86
N GLU A 499 7.44 -7.65 16.43
CA GLU A 499 6.83 -8.97 16.56
C GLU A 499 5.32 -8.84 16.74
N TRP A 500 4.60 -9.88 16.34
CA TRP A 500 3.16 -9.98 16.54
C TRP A 500 2.76 -11.43 16.83
N GLU A 501 2.01 -11.65 17.89
CA GLU A 501 1.48 -12.95 18.28
C GLU A 501 -0.02 -13.03 17.97
N ASP A 502 -0.37 -13.94 17.07
CA ASP A 502 -1.77 -14.31 16.81
C ASP A 502 -2.13 -15.55 17.65
N THR A 503 -2.48 -15.33 18.89
CA THR A 503 -2.86 -16.38 19.83
C THR A 503 -4.03 -17.24 19.33
N PRO A 504 -5.12 -16.70 18.74
CA PRO A 504 -6.21 -17.50 18.17
C PRO A 504 -5.75 -18.48 17.09
N ASN A 505 -4.86 -18.07 16.20
CA ASN A 505 -4.33 -18.91 15.12
C ASN A 505 -3.05 -19.64 15.49
N ARG A 506 -2.55 -19.47 16.71
CA ARG A 506 -1.39 -20.17 17.27
C ARG A 506 -0.10 -19.90 16.50
N LEU A 507 0.11 -18.67 16.05
CA LEU A 507 1.28 -18.22 15.30
C LEU A 507 1.95 -17.03 15.96
N HIS A 508 3.28 -16.94 15.86
CA HIS A 508 4.08 -15.79 16.27
C HIS A 508 4.99 -15.35 15.13
N PHE A 509 4.93 -14.08 14.78
CA PHE A 509 5.66 -13.44 13.69
C PHE A 509 6.76 -12.57 14.28
N TYR A 510 7.97 -12.62 13.70
CA TYR A 510 9.14 -11.89 14.13
C TYR A 510 9.76 -11.12 12.97
N ILE A 511 9.99 -9.84 13.16
CA ILE A 511 10.78 -8.98 12.27
C ILE A 511 12.17 -8.87 12.90
N VAL A 512 13.06 -9.73 12.47
CA VAL A 512 14.31 -9.96 13.21
C VAL A 512 15.38 -8.92 12.89
N ASP A 513 15.56 -8.60 11.61
CA ASP A 513 16.62 -7.68 11.21
C ASP A 513 16.31 -7.01 9.86
N LEU A 514 16.82 -5.79 9.68
CA LEU A 514 16.79 -5.03 8.44
C LEU A 514 18.15 -5.12 7.75
N HIS A 515 18.12 -5.40 6.46
CA HIS A 515 19.29 -5.35 5.58
C HIS A 515 19.06 -4.33 4.46
N LYS A 516 20.11 -3.63 4.11
CA LYS A 516 20.13 -2.70 3.00
C LYS A 516 21.30 -3.03 2.10
N ASP A 517 21.04 -3.33 0.84
CA ASP A 517 22.12 -3.63 -0.12
C ASP A 517 22.87 -2.36 -0.57
N ALA A 518 23.88 -2.55 -1.42
CA ALA A 518 24.69 -1.43 -1.92
C ALA A 518 23.90 -0.46 -2.81
N ALA A 519 22.81 -0.89 -3.41
CA ALA A 519 21.92 -0.06 -4.22
C ALA A 519 20.82 0.62 -3.38
N GLY A 520 20.73 0.30 -2.09
CA GLY A 520 19.75 0.86 -1.19
C GLY A 520 18.45 0.06 -1.10
N VAL A 521 18.36 -1.11 -1.73
CA VAL A 521 17.17 -1.96 -1.67
C VAL A 521 17.10 -2.65 -0.31
N LEU A 522 15.93 -2.58 0.32
CA LEU A 522 15.67 -3.15 1.63
C LEU A 522 15.30 -4.63 1.53
N SER A 523 15.75 -5.41 2.51
CA SER A 523 15.24 -6.74 2.80
C SER A 523 15.22 -6.99 4.30
N TYR A 524 14.30 -7.85 4.75
CA TYR A 524 14.14 -8.16 6.16
C TYR A 524 14.33 -9.66 6.41
N THR A 525 15.00 -10.00 7.50
CA THR A 525 14.96 -11.34 8.06
C THR A 525 13.70 -11.49 8.88
N ILE A 526 12.82 -12.40 8.47
CA ILE A 526 11.50 -12.59 9.06
C ILE A 526 11.38 -14.04 9.53
N GLY A 527 10.86 -14.23 10.75
CA GLY A 527 10.53 -15.53 11.30
C GLY A 527 9.05 -15.73 11.55
N VAL A 528 8.59 -16.98 11.42
CA VAL A 528 7.24 -17.38 11.83
C VAL A 528 7.34 -18.66 12.63
N ARG A 529 6.76 -18.69 13.81
CA ARG A 529 6.77 -19.82 14.73
C ARG A 529 5.35 -20.29 15.05
N SER A 530 5.20 -21.61 15.21
CA SER A 530 4.02 -22.16 15.88
C SER A 530 4.09 -21.94 17.40
N LEU A 531 2.96 -21.64 18.02
CA LEU A 531 2.82 -21.65 19.48
C LEU A 531 2.54 -23.07 20.04
N ASP A 532 2.30 -24.05 19.17
CA ASP A 532 1.90 -25.41 19.56
C ASP A 532 3.08 -26.40 19.57
N GLY A 533 4.29 -25.97 19.24
CA GLY A 533 5.44 -26.85 19.28
C GLY A 533 6.73 -26.24 18.76
N ALA A 534 7.84 -26.83 19.18
CA ALA A 534 9.20 -26.45 18.78
C ALA A 534 9.73 -27.27 17.59
N GLY A 535 8.95 -28.25 17.13
CA GLY A 535 9.42 -29.28 16.19
C GLY A 535 10.37 -30.28 16.83
N PRO A 536 10.79 -31.32 16.09
CA PRO A 536 11.63 -32.40 16.61
C PRO A 536 13.13 -32.05 16.67
N GLN A 537 13.55 -30.89 16.17
CA GLN A 537 14.95 -30.53 16.03
C GLN A 537 15.53 -30.11 17.38
N ALA A 538 16.70 -30.63 17.70
CA ALA A 538 17.44 -30.21 18.89
C ALA A 538 17.81 -28.73 18.78
N ARG A 539 17.42 -27.94 19.78
CA ARG A 539 17.78 -26.53 19.92
C ARG A 539 18.98 -26.38 20.84
N GLY A 540 19.73 -25.32 20.64
CA GLY A 540 20.87 -25.04 21.50
C GLY A 540 21.50 -23.70 21.24
N VAL A 541 22.05 -23.10 22.28
CA VAL A 541 22.68 -21.79 22.25
C VAL A 541 23.91 -21.73 23.11
N SER A 542 24.93 -21.01 22.68
CA SER A 542 26.05 -20.61 23.52
C SER A 542 26.36 -19.13 23.34
N LEU A 543 26.81 -18.52 24.42
CA LEU A 543 27.29 -17.14 24.45
C LEU A 543 28.74 -17.10 24.95
N THR A 544 29.55 -16.27 24.33
CA THR A 544 30.89 -15.96 24.82
C THR A 544 31.05 -14.46 24.97
N ALA A 545 31.76 -14.04 26.01
CA ALA A 545 32.16 -12.64 26.22
C ALA A 545 33.67 -12.52 25.96
N GLY A 546 34.02 -11.70 24.98
CA GLY A 546 35.41 -11.40 24.65
C GLY A 546 35.94 -10.14 25.33
N ALA A 547 37.11 -9.70 24.90
CA ALA A 547 37.70 -8.45 25.36
C ALA A 547 36.77 -7.26 25.06
N ASN A 548 36.82 -6.23 25.92
CA ASN A 548 35.98 -5.00 25.77
C ASN A 548 34.46 -5.24 25.73
N CYS A 549 34.00 -6.32 26.41
CA CYS A 549 32.59 -6.70 26.44
C CYS A 549 31.97 -6.92 25.05
N SER A 550 32.73 -7.50 24.13
CA SER A 550 32.18 -8.01 22.87
C SER A 550 31.51 -9.34 23.14
N PHE A 551 30.25 -9.47 22.79
CA PHE A 551 29.50 -10.71 22.95
C PHE A 551 29.32 -11.41 21.60
N THR A 552 29.42 -12.73 21.61
CA THR A 552 29.19 -13.56 20.41
C THR A 552 28.19 -14.66 20.75
N LEU A 553 27.10 -14.67 20.04
CA LEU A 553 26.05 -15.69 20.06
C LEU A 553 26.40 -16.79 19.05
N LYS A 554 26.22 -18.06 19.42
CA LYS A 554 26.33 -19.19 18.51
C LYS A 554 25.12 -20.10 18.64
N ASN A 555 24.56 -20.50 17.51
CA ASN A 555 23.56 -21.57 17.47
C ASN A 555 24.29 -22.92 17.50
N THR A 556 24.02 -23.74 18.53
CA THR A 556 24.55 -25.07 18.73
C THR A 556 23.53 -26.18 18.50
N GLY A 557 22.36 -25.84 17.93
CA GLY A 557 21.30 -26.79 17.62
C GLY A 557 21.60 -27.71 16.44
N ALA A 558 20.60 -28.49 16.03
CA ALA A 558 20.70 -29.47 14.95
C ALA A 558 21.25 -28.86 13.65
N PRO A 559 22.05 -29.62 12.86
CA PRO A 559 22.52 -29.15 11.56
C PRO A 559 21.41 -28.63 10.66
N ASP A 560 21.72 -27.60 9.84
CA ASP A 560 20.82 -26.95 8.90
C ASP A 560 19.58 -26.27 9.50
N SER A 561 19.44 -26.24 10.83
CA SER A 561 18.39 -25.47 11.50
C SER A 561 18.80 -24.01 11.65
N THR A 562 17.81 -23.13 11.57
CA THR A 562 17.92 -21.74 12.03
C THR A 562 17.06 -21.58 13.27
N ASP A 563 17.52 -20.80 14.24
CA ASP A 563 16.75 -20.47 15.42
C ASP A 563 16.75 -18.96 15.67
N ILE A 564 15.69 -18.47 16.31
CA ILE A 564 15.59 -17.09 16.76
C ILE A 564 15.85 -17.08 18.26
N TYR A 565 16.70 -16.17 18.68
CA TYR A 565 17.07 -16.00 20.07
C TYR A 565 16.57 -14.65 20.57
N ARG A 566 15.87 -14.67 21.69
CA ARG A 566 15.52 -13.46 22.44
C ARG A 566 16.71 -13.05 23.29
N LEU A 567 17.06 -11.79 23.18
CA LEU A 567 18.23 -11.21 23.83
C LEU A 567 17.81 -10.25 24.94
N SER A 568 18.51 -10.29 26.06
CA SER A 568 18.39 -9.29 27.12
C SER A 568 19.76 -8.95 27.70
N ALA A 569 19.97 -7.69 28.05
CA ALA A 569 21.21 -7.21 28.62
C ALA A 569 20.97 -6.51 29.95
N THR A 570 21.86 -6.74 30.92
CA THR A 570 21.84 -6.07 32.23
C THR A 570 23.22 -5.55 32.58
N ALA A 571 23.27 -4.51 33.40
CA ALA A 571 24.51 -3.96 33.94
C ALA A 571 24.48 -3.89 35.45
N GLN A 572 25.61 -4.19 36.07
CA GLN A 572 25.85 -3.97 37.50
C GLN A 572 27.01 -2.97 37.65
N GLY A 573 26.88 -2.00 38.57
CA GLY A 573 27.88 -0.95 38.75
C GLY A 573 27.42 0.15 39.67
N ALA A 574 27.89 1.38 39.43
CA ALA A 574 27.43 2.54 40.13
C ALA A 574 25.93 2.80 39.91
N SER A 575 25.29 3.60 40.75
CA SER A 575 23.89 4.00 40.55
C SER A 575 23.71 4.60 39.16
N GLY A 576 22.70 4.11 38.41
CA GLY A 576 22.44 4.50 37.03
C GLY A 576 23.20 3.73 35.97
N ALA A 577 23.93 2.66 36.33
CA ALA A 577 24.53 1.76 35.31
C ALA A 577 23.43 0.99 34.56
N THR A 578 23.44 1.08 33.22
CA THR A 578 22.49 0.38 32.35
C THR A 578 23.21 -0.37 31.23
N ALA A 579 22.55 -1.40 30.70
CA ALA A 579 22.94 -2.07 29.46
C ALA A 579 21.70 -2.17 28.57
N GLN A 580 21.87 -1.87 27.31
CA GLN A 580 20.80 -1.81 26.33
C GLN A 580 21.22 -2.51 25.04
N LEU A 581 20.25 -2.99 24.29
CA LEU A 581 20.40 -3.60 22.96
C LEU A 581 19.70 -2.70 21.93
N ALA A 582 20.22 -2.69 20.71
CA ALA A 582 19.52 -2.10 19.57
C ALA A 582 18.46 -3.08 19.01
N ASN A 583 18.68 -4.39 19.19
CA ASN A 583 17.79 -5.44 18.75
C ASN A 583 17.58 -6.49 19.87
N ALA A 584 16.32 -6.85 20.11
CA ALA A 584 15.97 -7.89 21.07
C ALA A 584 15.98 -9.30 20.47
N LEU A 585 16.16 -9.43 19.17
CA LEU A 585 16.13 -10.71 18.44
C LEU A 585 17.41 -10.92 17.63
N ALA A 586 17.78 -12.18 17.46
CA ALA A 586 18.83 -12.61 16.54
C ALA A 586 18.45 -13.93 15.89
N ALA A 587 18.49 -14.04 14.56
CA ALA A 587 18.29 -15.29 13.83
C ALA A 587 19.64 -15.85 13.41
N VAL A 588 19.99 -17.04 13.91
CA VAL A 588 21.31 -17.63 13.67
C VAL A 588 21.17 -19.06 13.14
N LYS A 589 21.81 -19.34 12.00
CA LYS A 589 21.87 -20.70 11.44
C LYS A 589 22.80 -21.58 12.29
N SER A 590 22.48 -22.85 12.43
CA SER A 590 23.28 -23.83 13.20
C SER A 590 24.76 -23.81 12.80
N GLY A 591 25.61 -23.81 13.81
CA GLY A 591 27.06 -23.72 13.67
C GLY A 591 27.61 -22.32 13.42
N GLN A 592 26.75 -21.37 13.02
CA GLN A 592 27.15 -19.97 12.77
C GLN A 592 27.19 -19.16 14.07
N THR A 593 27.89 -18.03 14.00
CA THR A 593 28.01 -17.07 15.10
C THR A 593 27.57 -15.68 14.65
N GLN A 594 27.02 -14.92 15.59
CA GLN A 594 26.63 -13.52 15.40
C GLN A 594 27.17 -12.64 16.53
N PRO A 595 27.90 -11.56 16.24
CA PRO A 595 28.28 -10.58 17.26
C PRO A 595 27.02 -9.83 17.73
N ILE A 596 26.89 -9.65 19.05
CA ILE A 596 25.79 -8.92 19.67
C ILE A 596 26.34 -7.67 20.34
N PRO A 597 26.13 -6.49 19.79
CA PRO A 597 26.55 -5.23 20.40
C PRO A 597 25.67 -4.91 21.63
N VAL A 598 26.32 -4.59 22.75
CA VAL A 598 25.66 -4.14 23.96
C VAL A 598 26.14 -2.72 24.27
N TYR A 599 25.20 -1.81 24.45
CA TYR A 599 25.44 -0.41 24.76
C TYR A 599 25.28 -0.19 26.27
N ALA A 600 26.27 0.41 26.90
CA ALA A 600 26.25 0.57 28.34
C ALA A 600 26.48 2.04 28.75
N THR A 601 25.76 2.48 29.78
CA THR A 601 25.89 3.83 30.35
C THR A 601 26.10 3.77 31.88
N GLY A 602 26.45 4.88 32.50
CA GLY A 602 26.48 4.99 33.95
C GLY A 602 27.63 4.24 34.68
N ALA A 603 28.77 4.02 34.02
CA ALA A 603 29.96 3.35 34.59
C ALA A 603 29.68 1.93 35.14
N PRO A 604 29.25 0.99 34.32
CA PRO A 604 29.05 -0.39 34.71
C PRO A 604 30.38 -1.04 35.12
N ARG A 605 30.32 -2.01 36.06
CA ARG A 605 31.41 -2.89 36.43
C ARG A 605 31.31 -4.23 35.73
N THR A 606 30.10 -4.71 35.57
CA THR A 606 29.79 -5.97 34.88
C THR A 606 28.62 -5.75 33.94
N ILE A 607 28.75 -6.29 32.73
CA ILE A 607 27.66 -6.36 31.75
C ILE A 607 27.36 -7.84 31.53
N THR A 608 26.10 -8.21 31.59
CA THR A 608 25.61 -9.56 31.36
C THR A 608 24.66 -9.58 30.18
N LEU A 609 24.91 -10.44 29.20
CA LEU A 609 24.02 -10.76 28.10
C LEU A 609 23.41 -12.15 28.30
N GLN A 610 22.10 -12.26 28.09
CA GLN A 610 21.38 -13.52 28.03
C GLN A 610 20.77 -13.69 26.63
N ALA A 611 20.82 -14.92 26.13
CA ALA A 611 20.10 -15.34 24.92
C ALA A 611 19.26 -16.57 25.24
N GLN A 612 18.01 -16.59 24.79
CA GLN A 612 17.07 -17.69 24.97
C GLN A 612 16.45 -18.04 23.63
N SER A 613 16.39 -19.34 23.32
CA SER A 613 15.75 -19.83 22.10
C SER A 613 14.23 -19.55 22.13
N GLU A 614 13.71 -18.97 21.08
CA GLU A 614 12.26 -18.78 20.89
C GLU A 614 11.55 -20.12 20.59
N SER A 615 12.26 -21.07 19.97
CA SER A 615 11.72 -22.39 19.67
C SER A 615 11.69 -23.31 20.91
N ASP A 616 12.67 -23.20 21.81
CA ASP A 616 12.76 -23.99 23.05
C ASP A 616 13.30 -23.11 24.18
N PRO A 617 12.42 -22.48 24.97
CA PRO A 617 12.82 -21.58 26.05
C PRO A 617 13.70 -22.24 27.16
N ALA A 618 13.76 -23.57 27.21
CA ALA A 618 14.69 -24.27 28.12
C ALA A 618 16.14 -24.12 27.67
N GLN A 619 16.38 -23.82 26.41
CA GLN A 619 17.72 -23.57 25.85
C GLN A 619 18.05 -22.08 26.00
N SER A 620 18.90 -21.79 26.98
CA SER A 620 19.38 -20.43 27.23
C SER A 620 20.86 -20.41 27.56
N ALA A 621 21.51 -19.31 27.27
CA ALA A 621 22.91 -19.07 27.62
C ALA A 621 23.09 -17.67 28.19
N THR A 622 24.04 -17.54 29.10
CA THR A 622 24.40 -16.26 29.72
C THR A 622 25.91 -16.07 29.68
N ALA A 623 26.35 -14.88 29.32
CA ALA A 623 27.75 -14.51 29.39
C ALA A 623 27.90 -13.16 30.09
N SER A 624 28.96 -13.03 30.91
CA SER A 624 29.24 -11.78 31.62
C SER A 624 30.66 -11.28 31.31
N CYS A 625 30.80 -9.99 31.24
CA CYS A 625 32.06 -9.31 31.02
C CYS A 625 32.32 -8.30 32.14
N THR A 626 33.54 -8.30 32.69
CA THR A 626 33.98 -7.25 33.61
C THR A 626 34.56 -6.08 32.82
N VAL A 627 34.00 -4.91 33.01
CA VAL A 627 34.46 -3.66 32.37
C VAL A 627 35.73 -3.21 33.06
N ARG A 628 36.86 -3.26 32.35
CA ARG A 628 38.13 -2.70 32.85
C ARG A 628 38.14 -1.21 32.56
N ARG A 629 38.38 -0.41 33.60
CA ARG A 629 38.56 1.05 33.48
C ARG A 629 39.95 1.37 32.92
#